data_6787c25a04c7abb7bdf133b4613e9ff8
#
_entry.id   6787c25a04c7abb7bdf133b4613e9ff8
#
_cell.length_a   1.000
_cell.length_b   1.000
_cell.length_c   1.000
_cell.angle_alpha   90.00
_cell.angle_beta   90.00
_cell.angle_gamma   90.00
#
_symmetry.space_group_name_H-M   'P 1'
#
loop_
_entity.id
_entity.type
_entity.pdbx_description
1 polymer ?
#
loop_
_entity_poly.entity_id
_entity_poly.type
_entity_poly.pdbx_seq_one_letter_code
_entity_poly.pdbx_strand_id
1 'polypeptide(L)'
;MRLRLLHSLFLFIPFQLMAGTVVYTDAEHPPQNLTEESSVVWLDGPDRLQDSIFGQLAADPQLAAQQAREIIQSPQWPGQQEQIAQAYRQVVHAWEIGLHKFPAVVFDDRDAVYGTSDVARAATLRSQGGK
;
A
#
# COMPACT_ATOMS: atom_id res chain seq x y z
N MET A 1 -16.26 -4.00 -59.82
CA MET A 1 -15.96 -4.40 -58.44
C MET A 1 -15.08 -3.37 -57.79
N ARG A 2 -15.62 -2.59 -56.87
CA ARG A 2 -14.80 -1.65 -56.08
C ARG A 2 -14.47 -2.32 -54.77
N LEU A 3 -13.21 -2.69 -54.59
CA LEU A 3 -12.68 -3.25 -53.37
C LEU A 3 -12.58 -2.11 -52.32
N ARG A 4 -13.46 -2.12 -51.34
CA ARG A 4 -13.36 -1.21 -50.20
C ARG A 4 -12.37 -1.82 -49.21
N LEU A 5 -11.14 -1.30 -49.24
CA LEU A 5 -10.18 -1.55 -48.17
C LEU A 5 -10.71 -0.88 -46.89
N LEU A 6 -11.23 -1.69 -45.97
CA LEU A 6 -11.44 -1.27 -44.59
C LEU A 6 -10.07 -1.14 -43.93
N HIS A 7 -9.63 0.09 -43.80
CA HIS A 7 -8.50 0.38 -42.91
C HIS A 7 -9.00 0.25 -41.48
N SER A 8 -8.70 -0.88 -40.86
CA SER A 8 -8.89 -1.08 -39.44
C SER A 8 -7.88 -0.18 -38.71
N LEU A 9 -8.34 0.97 -38.22
CA LEU A 9 -7.54 1.85 -37.38
C LEU A 9 -7.43 1.19 -36.02
N PHE A 10 -6.37 0.44 -35.78
CA PHE A 10 -6.00 -0.02 -34.44
C PHE A 10 -5.61 1.21 -33.62
N LEU A 11 -6.55 1.65 -32.78
CA LEU A 11 -6.28 2.64 -31.74
C LEU A 11 -5.36 1.98 -30.70
N PHE A 12 -4.06 2.21 -30.83
CA PHE A 12 -3.11 1.94 -29.75
C PHE A 12 -3.42 2.94 -28.62
N ILE A 13 -4.18 2.51 -27.62
CA ILE A 13 -4.30 3.25 -26.36
C ILE A 13 -3.00 2.95 -25.63
N PRO A 14 -2.10 3.94 -25.44
CA PRO A 14 -0.93 3.72 -24.60
C PRO A 14 -1.46 3.45 -23.18
N PHE A 15 -1.19 2.26 -22.67
CA PHE A 15 -1.32 1.97 -21.26
C PHE A 15 -0.31 2.89 -20.56
N GLN A 16 -0.80 4.03 -20.08
CA GLN A 16 0.01 4.85 -19.19
C GLN A 16 0.12 4.07 -17.88
N LEU A 17 1.27 3.41 -17.68
CA LEU A 17 1.71 3.03 -16.34
C LEU A 17 1.68 4.33 -15.53
N MET A 18 0.73 4.42 -14.62
CA MET A 18 0.69 5.54 -13.67
C MET A 18 1.93 5.40 -12.79
N ALA A 19 2.98 6.15 -13.15
CA ALA A 19 4.17 6.35 -12.37
C ALA A 19 3.75 7.02 -11.06
N GLY A 20 3.59 6.22 -9.99
CA GLY A 20 3.12 6.69 -8.70
C GLY A 20 4.26 6.84 -7.69
N THR A 21 4.06 7.74 -6.74
CA THR A 21 4.92 7.89 -5.56
C THR A 21 4.25 7.19 -4.39
N VAL A 22 4.96 6.30 -3.72
CA VAL A 22 4.47 5.58 -2.55
C VAL A 22 5.36 5.86 -1.34
N VAL A 23 4.76 6.28 -0.25
CA VAL A 23 5.43 6.43 1.04
C VAL A 23 5.21 5.15 1.84
N TYR A 24 6.29 4.41 2.10
CA TYR A 24 6.28 3.24 2.99
C TYR A 24 6.73 3.70 4.37
N THR A 25 5.84 3.63 5.34
CA THR A 25 6.08 4.19 6.66
C THR A 25 5.24 3.48 7.74
N ASP A 26 5.31 3.97 8.96
CA ASP A 26 4.51 3.54 10.10
C ASP A 26 3.89 4.74 10.82
N ALA A 27 3.13 4.48 11.89
CA ALA A 27 2.47 5.52 12.66
C ALA A 27 3.43 6.47 13.39
N GLU A 28 4.66 6.03 13.66
CA GLU A 28 5.68 6.88 14.33
C GLU A 28 6.35 7.85 13.36
N HIS A 29 6.26 7.58 12.06
CA HIS A 29 6.86 8.41 11.01
C HIS A 29 5.77 8.88 10.03
N PRO A 30 4.92 9.83 10.43
CA PRO A 30 3.81 10.28 9.58
C PRO A 30 4.31 10.85 8.25
N PRO A 31 3.60 10.57 7.16
CA PRO A 31 3.98 11.10 5.85
C PRO A 31 3.78 12.61 5.78
N GLN A 32 4.63 13.28 5.02
CA GLN A 32 4.60 14.73 4.83
C GLN A 32 4.64 15.10 3.35
N ASN A 33 4.05 16.24 3.02
CA ASN A 33 4.05 16.82 1.67
C ASN A 33 3.54 15.84 0.60
N LEU A 34 2.46 15.10 0.93
CA LEU A 34 1.78 14.22 -0.02
C LEU A 34 1.19 15.05 -1.18
N THR A 35 1.31 14.52 -2.37
CA THR A 35 0.68 15.05 -3.59
C THR A 35 -0.53 14.20 -3.97
N GLU A 36 -1.32 14.66 -4.96
CA GLU A 36 -2.45 13.88 -5.47
C GLU A 36 -2.05 12.52 -6.06
N GLU A 37 -0.80 12.42 -6.53
CA GLU A 37 -0.24 11.20 -7.10
C GLU A 37 0.43 10.31 -6.05
N SER A 38 0.48 10.76 -4.79
CA SER A 38 1.10 10.01 -3.70
C SER A 38 0.11 9.10 -3.02
N SER A 39 0.56 7.91 -2.64
CA SER A 39 -0.14 7.00 -1.76
C SER A 39 0.73 6.61 -0.57
N VAL A 40 0.10 6.10 0.48
CA VAL A 40 0.80 5.69 1.70
C VAL A 40 0.55 4.21 1.93
N VAL A 41 1.61 3.48 2.19
CA VAL A 41 1.57 2.09 2.66
C VAL A 41 2.04 2.06 4.10
N TRP A 42 1.15 1.62 4.98
CA TRP A 42 1.43 1.48 6.40
C TRP A 42 2.00 0.10 6.67
N LEU A 43 3.30 0.03 6.96
CA LEU A 43 3.98 -1.25 7.23
C LEU A 43 3.54 -1.88 8.55
N ASP A 44 3.04 -1.08 9.48
CA ASP A 44 2.39 -1.51 10.72
C ASP A 44 0.86 -1.70 10.55
N GLY A 45 0.35 -1.55 9.34
CA GLY A 45 -1.09 -1.64 9.04
C GLY A 45 -1.74 -2.95 9.46
N PRO A 46 -1.16 -4.13 9.13
CA PRO A 46 -1.71 -5.41 9.55
C PRO A 46 -1.85 -5.54 11.06
N ASP A 47 -0.82 -5.16 11.83
CA ASP A 47 -0.83 -5.23 13.29
C ASP A 47 -1.87 -4.28 13.88
N ARG A 48 -1.93 -3.05 13.41
CA ARG A 48 -2.90 -2.05 13.87
C ARG A 48 -4.34 -2.45 13.58
N LEU A 49 -4.60 -3.06 12.41
CA LEU A 49 -5.92 -3.58 12.07
C LEU A 49 -6.31 -4.74 12.98
N GLN A 50 -5.40 -5.67 13.22
CA GLN A 50 -5.64 -6.79 14.13
C GLN A 50 -5.91 -6.29 15.56
N ASP A 51 -5.13 -5.34 16.04
CA ASP A 51 -5.33 -4.73 17.36
C ASP A 51 -6.69 -4.01 17.46
N SER A 52 -7.10 -3.33 16.41
CA SER A 52 -8.40 -2.64 16.38
C SER A 52 -9.59 -3.61 16.40
N ILE A 53 -9.43 -4.80 15.82
CA ILE A 53 -10.48 -5.80 15.70
C ILE A 53 -10.51 -6.73 16.93
N PHE A 54 -9.33 -7.20 17.38
CA PHE A 54 -9.18 -8.22 18.41
C PHE A 54 -8.52 -7.73 19.71
N GLY A 55 -8.03 -6.48 19.75
CA GLY A 55 -7.24 -5.97 20.88
C GLY A 55 -7.98 -5.84 22.20
N GLN A 56 -9.30 -6.00 22.23
CA GLN A 56 -10.16 -5.95 23.42
C GLN A 56 -10.52 -7.34 23.97
N LEU A 57 -9.83 -8.38 23.52
CA LEU A 57 -10.09 -9.73 24.04
C LEU A 57 -9.70 -9.85 25.51
N ALA A 58 -10.51 -10.61 26.27
CA ALA A 58 -10.26 -10.87 27.68
C ALA A 58 -8.96 -11.64 27.91
N ALA A 59 -8.36 -11.48 29.10
CA ALA A 59 -7.16 -12.23 29.49
C ALA A 59 -7.44 -13.73 29.72
N ASP A 60 -8.69 -14.08 30.13
CA ASP A 60 -9.10 -15.47 30.24
C ASP A 60 -9.17 -16.13 28.86
N PRO A 61 -8.46 -17.25 28.63
CA PRO A 61 -8.43 -17.89 27.32
C PRO A 61 -9.79 -18.37 26.81
N GLN A 62 -10.68 -18.86 27.69
CA GLN A 62 -12.00 -19.34 27.28
C GLN A 62 -12.91 -18.19 26.87
N LEU A 63 -12.88 -17.11 27.63
CA LEU A 63 -13.67 -15.92 27.33
C LEU A 63 -13.12 -15.23 26.08
N ALA A 64 -11.80 -15.14 25.93
CA ALA A 64 -11.16 -14.62 24.72
C ALA A 64 -11.54 -15.40 23.47
N ALA A 65 -11.55 -16.73 23.54
CA ALA A 65 -11.96 -17.59 22.43
C ALA A 65 -13.44 -17.38 22.04
N GLN A 66 -14.31 -17.18 23.01
CA GLN A 66 -15.71 -16.87 22.75
C GLN A 66 -15.86 -15.51 22.06
N GLN A 67 -15.19 -14.50 22.57
CA GLN A 67 -15.20 -13.16 22.00
C GLN A 67 -14.64 -13.14 20.55
N ALA A 68 -13.56 -13.87 20.30
CA ALA A 68 -12.99 -14.02 18.96
C ALA A 68 -13.97 -14.68 17.99
N ARG A 69 -14.69 -15.72 18.45
CA ARG A 69 -15.73 -16.37 17.62
C ARG A 69 -16.88 -15.42 17.30
N GLU A 70 -17.30 -14.60 18.24
CA GLU A 70 -18.33 -13.58 18.00
C GLU A 70 -17.91 -12.57 16.93
N ILE A 71 -16.63 -12.14 16.94
CA ILE A 71 -16.06 -11.26 15.92
C ILE A 71 -16.09 -11.94 14.55
N ILE A 72 -15.58 -13.16 14.44
CA ILE A 72 -15.49 -13.93 13.19
C ILE A 72 -16.87 -14.26 12.61
N GLN A 73 -17.89 -14.40 13.46
CA GLN A 73 -19.25 -14.67 13.06
C GLN A 73 -20.08 -13.39 12.81
N SER A 74 -19.50 -12.22 13.07
CA SER A 74 -20.21 -10.95 12.89
C SER A 74 -20.38 -10.59 11.40
N PRO A 75 -21.43 -9.82 11.05
CA PRO A 75 -21.62 -9.34 9.66
C PRO A 75 -20.47 -8.47 9.12
N GLN A 76 -19.69 -7.85 10.01
CA GLN A 76 -18.55 -7.02 9.63
C GLN A 76 -17.30 -7.83 9.27
N TRP A 77 -17.21 -9.08 9.69
CA TRP A 77 -15.99 -9.88 9.55
C TRP A 77 -15.50 -10.05 8.12
N PRO A 78 -16.34 -10.35 7.10
CA PRO A 78 -15.86 -10.47 5.73
C PRO A 78 -15.13 -9.21 5.24
N GLY A 79 -15.62 -8.02 5.55
CA GLY A 79 -14.98 -6.76 5.24
C GLY A 79 -13.69 -6.53 6.03
N GLN A 80 -13.66 -6.85 7.31
CA GLN A 80 -12.47 -6.76 8.16
C GLN A 80 -11.38 -7.73 7.69
N GLN A 81 -11.74 -8.95 7.35
CA GLN A 81 -10.83 -9.94 6.81
C GLN A 81 -10.18 -9.46 5.51
N GLU A 82 -10.95 -8.86 4.61
CA GLU A 82 -10.43 -8.30 3.36
C GLU A 82 -9.49 -7.11 3.62
N GLN A 83 -9.79 -6.26 4.59
CA GLN A 83 -8.90 -5.15 4.98
C GLN A 83 -7.56 -5.67 5.48
N ILE A 84 -7.57 -6.70 6.33
CA ILE A 84 -6.34 -7.33 6.83
C ILE A 84 -5.53 -7.94 5.66
N ALA A 85 -6.20 -8.68 4.78
CA ALA A 85 -5.56 -9.28 3.62
C ALA A 85 -4.93 -8.22 2.69
N GLN A 86 -5.64 -7.11 2.45
CA GLN A 86 -5.13 -5.99 1.65
C GLN A 86 -3.91 -5.35 2.31
N ALA A 87 -3.93 -5.15 3.62
CA ALA A 87 -2.80 -4.60 4.35
C ALA A 87 -1.56 -5.49 4.26
N TYR A 88 -1.73 -6.80 4.35
CA TYR A 88 -0.62 -7.75 4.15
C TYR A 88 -0.10 -7.75 2.71
N ARG A 89 -0.97 -7.68 1.71
CA ARG A 89 -0.54 -7.59 0.31
C ARG A 89 0.36 -6.37 0.06
N GLN A 90 0.06 -5.25 0.69
CA GLN A 90 0.89 -4.04 0.59
C GLN A 90 2.27 -4.24 1.22
N VAL A 91 2.35 -4.89 2.37
CA VAL A 91 3.63 -5.22 3.02
C VAL A 91 4.44 -6.20 2.17
N VAL A 92 3.80 -7.23 1.61
CA VAL A 92 4.44 -8.19 0.71
C VAL A 92 4.98 -7.49 -0.53
N HIS A 93 4.23 -6.56 -1.11
CA HIS A 93 4.68 -5.77 -2.26
C HIS A 93 5.95 -4.97 -1.95
N ALA A 94 6.03 -4.38 -0.76
CA ALA A 94 7.24 -3.69 -0.31
C ALA A 94 8.49 -4.61 -0.34
N TRP A 95 8.33 -5.86 0.05
CA TRP A 95 9.41 -6.85 -0.02
C TRP A 95 9.74 -7.25 -1.45
N GLU A 96 8.73 -7.43 -2.29
CA GLU A 96 8.91 -7.78 -3.71
C GLU A 96 9.73 -6.74 -4.47
N ILE A 97 9.56 -5.45 -4.17
CA ILE A 97 10.36 -4.37 -4.76
C ILE A 97 11.72 -4.18 -4.10
N GLY A 98 12.07 -5.01 -3.11
CA GLY A 98 13.37 -4.98 -2.44
C GLY A 98 13.51 -3.94 -1.33
N LEU A 99 12.41 -3.43 -0.79
CA LEU A 99 12.43 -2.47 0.31
C LEU A 99 12.97 -3.15 1.57
N HIS A 100 14.03 -2.60 2.17
CA HIS A 100 14.68 -3.19 3.35
C HIS A 100 14.81 -2.23 4.53
N LYS A 101 14.39 -0.99 4.38
CA LYS A 101 14.37 0.04 5.43
C LYS A 101 13.14 0.92 5.28
N PHE A 102 12.68 1.49 6.39
CA PHE A 102 11.61 2.49 6.42
C PHE A 102 11.94 3.58 7.47
N PRO A 103 11.35 4.78 7.38
CA PRO A 103 10.50 5.24 6.30
C PRO A 103 11.25 5.34 4.97
N ALA A 104 10.51 5.17 3.88
CA ALA A 104 11.04 5.31 2.53
C ALA A 104 9.99 5.89 1.59
N VAL A 105 10.44 6.65 0.61
CA VAL A 105 9.61 7.11 -0.50
C VAL A 105 10.08 6.41 -1.75
N VAL A 106 9.18 5.70 -2.43
CA VAL A 106 9.47 4.94 -3.63
C VAL A 106 8.78 5.59 -4.83
N PHE A 107 9.57 5.90 -5.85
CA PHE A 107 9.10 6.47 -7.11
C PHE A 107 9.05 5.37 -8.17
N ASP A 108 7.92 5.23 -8.82
CA ASP A 108 7.72 4.32 -9.96
C ASP A 108 8.03 2.85 -9.63
N ASP A 109 7.76 2.40 -8.41
CA ASP A 109 8.07 1.06 -7.88
C ASP A 109 9.56 0.66 -8.05
N ARG A 110 10.46 1.63 -8.20
CA ARG A 110 11.85 1.37 -8.54
C ARG A 110 12.85 2.17 -7.74
N ASP A 111 12.70 3.48 -7.67
CA ASP A 111 13.68 4.37 -7.05
C ASP A 111 13.30 4.65 -5.61
N ALA A 112 13.97 4.03 -4.65
CA ALA A 112 13.71 4.20 -3.23
C ALA A 112 14.65 5.23 -2.60
N VAL A 113 14.06 6.20 -1.90
CA VAL A 113 14.77 7.14 -1.04
C VAL A 113 14.49 6.78 0.40
N TYR A 114 15.48 6.29 1.10
CA TYR A 114 15.37 5.85 2.49
C TYR A 114 15.60 6.97 3.50
N GLY A 115 15.01 6.83 4.68
CA GLY A 115 15.22 7.71 5.81
C GLY A 115 14.33 8.93 5.87
N THR A 116 13.34 9.02 5.01
CA THR A 116 12.33 10.09 5.02
C THR A 116 10.96 9.60 4.63
N SER A 117 9.93 10.18 5.24
CA SER A 117 8.52 10.06 4.85
C SER A 117 8.00 11.34 4.17
N ASP A 118 8.88 12.28 3.90
CA ASP A 118 8.56 13.56 3.25
C ASP A 118 8.78 13.44 1.75
N VAL A 119 7.69 13.51 0.98
CA VAL A 119 7.72 13.35 -0.48
C VAL A 119 8.54 14.45 -1.14
N ALA A 120 8.45 15.69 -0.68
CA ALA A 120 9.21 16.80 -1.24
C ALA A 120 10.71 16.65 -1.01
N ARG A 121 11.10 16.25 0.20
CA ARG A 121 12.51 15.97 0.53
C ARG A 121 13.04 14.79 -0.28
N ALA A 122 12.26 13.72 -0.40
CA ALA A 122 12.65 12.56 -1.19
C ALA A 122 12.86 12.90 -2.67
N ALA A 123 11.99 13.71 -3.25
CA ALA A 123 12.14 14.17 -4.63
C ALA A 123 13.43 14.95 -4.84
N THR A 124 13.78 15.83 -3.88
CA THR A 124 15.04 16.58 -3.92
C THR A 124 16.25 15.65 -3.84
N LEU A 125 16.24 14.69 -2.90
CA LEU A 125 17.33 13.72 -2.74
C LEU A 125 17.48 12.82 -3.96
N ARG A 126 16.37 12.39 -4.56
CA ARG A 126 16.38 11.61 -5.80
C ARG A 126 17.07 12.35 -6.93
N SER A 127 16.78 13.62 -7.11
CA SER A 127 17.40 14.43 -8.16
C SER A 127 18.89 14.65 -7.96
N GLN A 128 19.36 14.66 -6.71
CA GLN A 128 20.79 14.79 -6.36
C GLN A 128 21.55 13.46 -6.50
N GLY A 129 20.90 12.32 -6.24
CA GLY A 129 21.52 10.99 -6.30
C GLY A 129 21.66 10.42 -7.69
N GLY A 130 21.05 11.02 -8.71
CA GLY A 130 21.07 10.59 -10.11
C GLY A 130 22.25 11.10 -10.92
N LYS A 131 23.34 11.54 -10.29
CA LYS A 131 24.54 12.03 -10.98
C LYS A 131 25.60 10.94 -11.07
#